data_d900de62784ab9ba07c98672ec406648
#
_entry.id   d900de62784ab9ba07c98672ec406648
#
_cell.length_a   1.000
_cell.length_b   1.000
_cell.length_c   1.000
_cell.angle_alpha   90.00
_cell.angle_beta   90.00
_cell.angle_gamma   90.00
#
_symmetry.space_group_name_H-M   'P 1'
#
loop_
_entity.id
_entity.type
_entity.pdbx_description
1 polymer ?
#
loop_
_entity_poly.entity_id
_entity_poly.type
_entity_poly.pdbx_seq_one_letter_code
_entity_poly.pdbx_strand_id
1 'polypeptide(L)' 'MYEYQYASVKIGGTLGARDDHRELIDRYASKGWRYVGYVPTQVVGYGALNKIDLIFEREV' A
#
# COMPACT_ATOMS: atom_id res chain seq x y z
N MET A 1 0.75 -2.78 22.38
CA MET A 1 1.86 -2.90 21.42
C MET A 1 1.27 -3.18 20.03
N TYR A 2 1.90 -2.69 18.97
CA TYR A 2 1.40 -2.86 17.61
C TYR A 2 2.42 -3.62 16.77
N GLU A 3 1.90 -4.41 15.84
CA GLU A 3 2.74 -4.99 14.81
C GLU A 3 2.30 -4.43 13.45
N TYR A 4 3.20 -4.45 12.47
CA TYR A 4 2.97 -3.81 11.17
C TYR A 4 3.15 -4.79 10.03
N GLN A 5 2.35 -4.58 8.98
CA GLN A 5 2.47 -5.29 7.73
C GLN A 5 2.62 -4.28 6.60
N TYR A 6 3.34 -4.68 5.57
CA TYR A 6 3.59 -3.84 4.41
C TYR A 6 3.14 -4.55 3.15
N ALA A 7 2.38 -3.84 2.33
CA ALA A 7 1.90 -4.39 1.07
C ALA A 7 2.38 -3.51 -0.07
N SER A 8 3.14 -4.08 -0.98
CA SER A 8 3.68 -3.34 -2.13
C SER A 8 2.61 -3.20 -3.21
N VAL A 9 2.44 -1.99 -3.71
CA VAL A 9 1.47 -1.68 -4.75
C VAL A 9 2.17 -0.93 -5.87
N LYS A 10 1.95 -1.36 -7.10
CA LYS A 10 2.45 -0.65 -8.27
C LYS A 10 1.45 0.41 -8.69
N ILE A 11 1.96 1.60 -8.97
CA ILE A 11 1.14 2.74 -9.38
C ILE A 11 1.61 3.19 -10.74
N GLY A 12 0.66 3.68 -11.54
CA GLY A 12 0.98 4.25 -12.83
C GLY A 12 0.90 3.25 -13.95
N GLY A 13 1.47 3.62 -15.08
CA GLY A 13 1.31 2.90 -16.30
C GLY A 13 0.21 3.54 -17.13
N THR A 14 0.03 3.05 -18.34
CA THR A 14 -0.89 3.66 -19.31
C THR A 14 -2.35 3.47 -18.95
N LEU A 15 -2.67 2.48 -18.14
CA LEU A 15 -4.04 2.13 -17.80
C LEU A 15 -4.37 2.44 -16.32
N GLY A 16 -3.52 3.20 -15.65
CA GLY A 16 -3.73 3.54 -14.25
C GLY A 16 -3.09 2.53 -13.31
N ALA A 17 -3.57 2.47 -12.08
CA ALA A 17 -3.01 1.58 -11.07
C ALA A 17 -3.25 0.13 -11.46
N ARG A 18 -2.20 -0.66 -11.43
CA ARG A 18 -2.30 -2.07 -11.80
C ARG A 18 -2.90 -2.91 -10.68
N ASP A 19 -2.60 -2.53 -9.45
CA ASP A 19 -3.11 -3.24 -8.28
C ASP A 19 -4.22 -2.42 -7.64
N ASP A 20 -5.29 -3.09 -7.27
CA ASP A 20 -6.41 -2.41 -6.62
C ASP A 20 -6.12 -2.28 -5.13
N HIS A 21 -5.70 -1.06 -4.74
CA HIS A 21 -5.38 -0.79 -3.35
C HIS A 21 -6.60 -0.90 -2.44
N ARG A 22 -7.80 -0.64 -2.98
CA ARG A 22 -9.02 -0.75 -2.19
C ARG A 22 -9.28 -2.18 -1.77
N GLU A 23 -9.09 -3.11 -2.70
CA GLU A 23 -9.26 -4.51 -2.42
C GLU A 23 -8.23 -4.99 -1.40
N LEU A 24 -6.99 -4.51 -1.53
CA LEU A 24 -5.95 -4.85 -0.57
C LEU A 24 -6.29 -4.34 0.83
N ILE A 25 -6.73 -3.10 0.93
CA ILE A 25 -7.09 -2.51 2.22
C ILE A 25 -8.24 -3.29 2.86
N ASP A 26 -9.25 -3.63 2.06
CA ASP A 26 -10.40 -4.39 2.56
C ASP A 26 -9.98 -5.78 3.02
N ARG A 27 -9.08 -6.41 2.28
CA ARG A 27 -8.58 -7.74 2.62
C ARG A 27 -7.83 -7.73 3.94
N TYR A 28 -6.95 -6.75 4.14
CA TYR A 28 -6.22 -6.63 5.40
C TYR A 28 -7.16 -6.29 6.55
N ALA A 29 -8.12 -5.40 6.30
CA ALA A 29 -9.08 -5.01 7.33
C ALA A 29 -9.88 -6.21 7.81
N SER A 30 -10.25 -7.12 6.91
CA SER A 30 -11.00 -8.31 7.28
C SER A 30 -10.20 -9.25 8.19
N LYS A 31 -8.89 -9.08 8.22
CA LYS A 31 -8.01 -9.88 9.08
C LYS A 31 -7.60 -9.12 10.35
N GLY A 32 -8.22 -7.99 10.60
CA GLY A 32 -7.94 -7.20 11.79
C GLY A 32 -6.85 -6.16 11.65
N TRP A 33 -6.34 -5.95 10.44
CA TRP A 33 -5.31 -4.95 10.18
C TRP A 33 -5.95 -3.61 9.85
N ARG A 34 -5.34 -2.53 10.35
CA ARG A 34 -5.81 -1.17 10.10
C ARG A 34 -4.84 -0.43 9.21
N TYR A 35 -5.37 0.24 8.19
CA TYR A 35 -4.53 1.05 7.31
C TYR A 35 -3.99 2.26 8.07
N VAL A 36 -2.68 2.48 7.96
CA VAL A 36 -2.00 3.60 8.62
C VAL A 36 -1.60 4.67 7.62
N GLY A 37 -1.01 4.26 6.51
CA GLY A 37 -0.51 5.20 5.52
C GLY A 37 0.30 4.48 4.46
N TYR A 38 1.10 5.24 3.74
CA TYR A 38 1.92 4.66 2.69
C TYR A 38 3.28 5.32 2.63
N VAL A 39 4.25 4.60 2.07
CA VAL A 39 5.60 5.10 1.85
C VAL A 39 5.97 4.83 0.40
N PRO A 40 6.38 5.85 -0.37
CA PRO A 40 6.89 5.62 -1.72
C PRO A 40 8.17 4.80 -1.66
N THR A 41 8.22 3.71 -2.42
CA THR A 41 9.41 2.86 -2.44
C THR A 41 10.17 2.97 -3.74
N GLN A 42 9.53 3.44 -4.80
CA GLN A 42 10.21 3.66 -6.06
C GLN A 42 9.61 4.87 -6.76
N VAL A 43 10.47 5.84 -7.07
CA VAL A 43 10.10 7.05 -7.78
C VAL A 43 10.88 7.06 -9.08
N VAL A 44 10.17 7.17 -10.21
CA VAL A 44 10.82 7.30 -11.51
C VAL A 44 11.05 8.77 -11.84
N GLY A 45 11.72 9.04 -12.95
CA GLY A 45 12.06 10.40 -13.35
C GLY A 45 10.86 11.33 -13.31
N TYR A 46 11.10 12.60 -13.06
CA TYR A 46 10.06 13.65 -12.94
C TYR A 46 9.23 13.54 -11.67
N GLY A 47 9.67 12.74 -10.71
CA GLY A 47 8.97 12.63 -9.44
C GLY A 47 7.71 11.77 -9.47
N ALA A 48 7.49 11.04 -10.56
CA ALA A 48 6.32 10.17 -10.64
C ALA A 48 6.50 8.93 -9.76
N LEU A 49 5.48 8.60 -8.97
CA LEU A 49 5.51 7.41 -8.13
C LEU A 49 5.29 6.17 -8.98
N ASN A 50 6.10 5.15 -8.74
CA ASN A 50 5.99 3.88 -9.43
C ASN A 50 5.54 2.76 -8.49
N LYS A 51 6.06 2.76 -7.28
CA LYS A 51 5.68 1.78 -6.26
C LYS A 51 5.53 2.45 -4.92
N ILE A 52 4.59 1.98 -4.15
CA ILE A 52 4.42 2.40 -2.76
C ILE A 52 4.21 1.17 -1.90
N ASP A 53 4.52 1.30 -0.62
CA ASP A 53 4.14 0.31 0.38
C ASP A 53 2.98 0.87 1.19
N LEU A 54 1.91 0.11 1.25
CA LEU A 54 0.81 0.40 2.16
C LEU A 54 1.17 -0.18 3.52
N ILE A 55 0.96 0.61 4.56
CA ILE A 55 1.32 0.21 5.91
C ILE A 55 0.05 -0.08 6.69
N PHE A 56 0.04 -1.24 7.34
CA PHE A 56 -1.07 -1.66 8.18
C PHE A 56 -0.56 -1.96 9.58
N GLU A 57 -1.40 -1.72 10.57
CA GLU A 57 -1.05 -2.04 11.96
C GLU A 57 -2.14 -2.87 12.60
N ARG A 58 -1.75 -3.63 13.61
CA ARG A 58 -2.66 -4.43 14.41
C ARG A 58 -2.13 -4.46 15.83
N GLU A 59 -3.05 -4.31 16.78
CA GLU A 59 -2.68 -4.40 18.19
C GLU A 59 -2.49 -5.85 18.61
N VAL A 60 -1.42 -6.09 19.33
CA VAL A 60 -1.09 -7.43 19.84
C VAL A 60 -0.89 -7.41 21.35
#